data_c5d37307bd33c7f934c6d85df2b00d74
#
_entry.id   c5d37307bd33c7f934c6d85df2b00d74
#
_cell.length_a   1.000
_cell.length_b   1.000
_cell.length_c   1.000
_cell.angle_alpha   90.00
_cell.angle_beta   90.00
_cell.angle_gamma   90.00
#
_symmetry.space_group_name_H-M   'P 1'
#
loop_
_entity.id
_entity.type
_entity.pdbx_description
1 polymer ?
#
loop_
_entity_poly.entity_id
_entity_poly.type
_entity_poly.pdbx_seq_one_letter_code
_entity_poly.pdbx_strand_id
1 'polypeptide(L)'
;MFTSKANAIFQDVINTYHLINTVDQGFTNVYDETSNLIEHLLYRKCWIDTVQWHYEDIIRDPQIDPVAALTLKRKIDASNQDRTDMVEYIDGYFLNKYAHVTPKSSAKINSESPAWAIDRLSILALKIYHMNEEVERKDASESHIAACQTKLNVLLEQRVDLSTAIDDLLEDIENGDKYMKVYKQMKMYNDDELNPVLRGQK
;
A
#
# COMPACT_ATOMS: atom_id res chain seq x y z
N MET A 1 3.43 15.41 -12.30
CA MET A 1 3.56 13.94 -12.23
C MET A 1 2.63 13.41 -11.14
N PHE A 2 1.95 12.31 -11.40
CA PHE A 2 1.03 11.67 -10.47
C PHE A 2 1.73 11.20 -9.19
N THR A 3 2.88 10.54 -9.32
CA THR A 3 3.62 9.99 -8.19
C THR A 3 4.19 11.03 -7.23
N SER A 4 4.50 12.24 -7.70
CA SER A 4 4.90 13.35 -6.81
C SER A 4 3.79 13.68 -5.81
N LYS A 5 2.54 13.73 -6.29
CA LYS A 5 1.37 13.94 -5.43
C LYS A 5 1.11 12.75 -4.50
N ALA A 6 1.19 11.53 -5.02
CA ALA A 6 1.00 10.31 -4.23
C ALA A 6 2.02 10.21 -3.08
N ASN A 7 3.31 10.45 -3.36
CA ASN A 7 4.36 10.45 -2.33
C ASN A 7 4.14 11.52 -1.25
N ALA A 8 3.65 12.71 -1.62
CA ALA A 8 3.33 13.76 -0.65
C ALA A 8 2.16 13.32 0.27
N ILE A 9 1.12 12.71 -0.30
CA ILE A 9 -0.01 12.17 0.47
C ILE A 9 0.45 11.07 1.43
N PHE A 10 1.26 10.13 0.95
CA PHE A 10 1.77 9.04 1.80
C PHE A 10 2.62 9.56 2.95
N GLN A 11 3.48 10.53 2.70
CA GLN A 11 4.27 11.16 3.77
C GLN A 11 3.39 11.86 4.81
N ASP A 12 2.35 12.58 4.36
CA ASP A 12 1.40 13.25 5.24
C ASP A 12 0.64 12.25 6.12
N VAL A 13 0.13 11.15 5.53
CA VAL A 13 -0.54 10.07 6.26
C VAL A 13 0.35 9.48 7.33
N ILE A 14 1.58 9.10 6.96
CA ILE A 14 2.52 8.46 7.87
C ILE A 14 2.86 9.41 9.04
N ASN A 15 3.14 10.67 8.73
CA ASN A 15 3.40 11.67 9.76
C ASN A 15 2.21 11.87 10.69
N THR A 16 0.99 11.98 10.12
CA THR A 16 -0.26 12.16 10.89
C THR A 16 -0.52 10.96 11.80
N TYR A 17 -0.33 9.74 11.30
CA TYR A 17 -0.50 8.53 12.10
C TYR A 17 0.44 8.52 13.32
N HIS A 18 1.71 8.85 13.13
CA HIS A 18 2.73 8.80 14.17
C HIS A 18 2.63 9.94 15.21
N LEU A 19 1.71 10.90 15.06
CA LEU A 19 1.42 11.86 16.13
C LEU A 19 0.79 11.18 17.37
N ILE A 20 -0.03 10.14 17.17
CA ILE A 20 -0.65 9.34 18.24
C ILE A 20 0.02 7.97 18.32
N ASN A 21 0.36 7.38 17.19
CA ASN A 21 1.12 6.14 17.04
C ASN A 21 0.49 4.93 17.76
N THR A 22 -0.82 4.72 17.57
CA THR A 22 -1.53 3.55 18.10
C THR A 22 -2.44 2.93 17.03
N VAL A 23 -2.53 1.61 17.04
CA VAL A 23 -3.36 0.86 16.06
C VAL A 23 -4.87 1.06 16.23
N ASP A 24 -5.31 1.54 17.38
CA ASP A 24 -6.73 1.77 17.70
C ASP A 24 -7.12 3.25 17.58
N GLN A 25 -6.23 4.13 17.06
CA GLN A 25 -6.55 5.54 16.85
C GLN A 25 -7.59 5.73 15.74
N GLY A 26 -8.40 6.80 15.86
CA GLY A 26 -9.43 7.14 14.89
C GLY A 26 -8.83 7.55 13.54
N PHE A 27 -9.49 7.14 12.46
CA PHE A 27 -9.18 7.56 11.10
C PHE A 27 -10.05 8.75 10.68
N THR A 28 -9.43 9.78 10.12
CA THR A 28 -10.13 10.88 9.47
C THR A 28 -9.44 11.16 8.15
N ASN A 29 -10.18 11.07 7.04
CA ASN A 29 -9.65 11.43 5.72
C ASN A 29 -9.79 12.92 5.50
N VAL A 30 -8.70 13.58 5.16
CA VAL A 30 -8.67 15.04 4.91
C VAL A 30 -9.14 15.40 3.49
N TYR A 31 -9.26 14.42 2.60
CA TYR A 31 -9.73 14.59 1.23
C TYR A 31 -11.19 14.15 1.11
N ASP A 32 -12.01 15.01 0.53
CA ASP A 32 -13.41 14.71 0.22
C ASP A 32 -13.52 13.69 -0.92
N GLU A 33 -14.33 12.65 -0.72
CA GLU A 33 -14.48 11.54 -1.66
C GLU A 33 -15.09 11.96 -3.00
N THR A 34 -15.92 13.00 -3.02
CA THR A 34 -16.62 13.42 -4.25
C THR A 34 -15.79 14.37 -5.12
N SER A 35 -15.01 15.27 -4.51
CA SER A 35 -14.22 16.27 -5.22
C SER A 35 -12.75 15.90 -5.41
N ASN A 36 -12.23 14.99 -4.58
CA ASN A 36 -10.81 14.59 -4.57
C ASN A 36 -10.67 13.06 -4.46
N LEU A 37 -11.39 12.32 -5.32
CA LEU A 37 -11.52 10.86 -5.21
C LEU A 37 -10.16 10.13 -5.14
N ILE A 38 -9.22 10.44 -6.04
CA ILE A 38 -7.94 9.71 -6.05
C ILE A 38 -7.10 10.03 -4.81
N GLU A 39 -7.08 11.26 -4.37
CA GLU A 39 -6.39 11.67 -3.14
C GLU A 39 -7.01 11.00 -1.91
N HIS A 40 -8.34 10.93 -1.87
CA HIS A 40 -9.08 10.22 -0.84
C HIS A 40 -8.70 8.73 -0.78
N LEU A 41 -8.66 8.06 -1.94
CA LEU A 41 -8.28 6.65 -2.03
C LEU A 41 -6.82 6.41 -1.61
N LEU A 42 -5.90 7.26 -2.06
CA LEU A 42 -4.47 7.17 -1.71
C LEU A 42 -4.24 7.38 -0.21
N TYR A 43 -4.91 8.37 0.38
CA TYR A 43 -4.81 8.68 1.81
C TYR A 43 -5.33 7.51 2.65
N ARG A 44 -6.54 7.00 2.33
CA ARG A 44 -7.13 5.84 3.00
C ARG A 44 -6.27 4.59 2.85
N LYS A 45 -5.76 4.33 1.63
CA LYS A 45 -4.87 3.19 1.35
C LYS A 45 -3.62 3.21 2.23
N CYS A 46 -2.92 4.34 2.27
CA CYS A 46 -1.71 4.49 3.07
C CYS A 46 -1.98 4.39 4.58
N TRP A 47 -3.13 4.89 5.06
CA TRP A 47 -3.53 4.72 6.45
C TRP A 47 -3.69 3.24 6.82
N ILE A 48 -4.40 2.46 6.00
CA ILE A 48 -4.58 1.02 6.21
C ILE A 48 -3.22 0.31 6.21
N ASP A 49 -2.31 0.66 5.28
CA ASP A 49 -0.96 0.10 5.23
C ASP A 49 -0.15 0.42 6.50
N THR A 50 -0.28 1.64 7.03
CA THR A 50 0.40 2.07 8.25
C THR A 50 -0.10 1.31 9.48
N VAL A 51 -1.42 1.18 9.64
CA VAL A 51 -2.02 0.36 10.71
C VAL A 51 -1.59 -1.10 10.59
N GLN A 52 -1.63 -1.65 9.36
CA GLN A 52 -1.20 -3.02 9.09
C GLN A 52 0.28 -3.25 9.45
N TRP A 53 1.16 -2.29 9.15
CA TRP A 53 2.57 -2.36 9.51
C TRP A 53 2.73 -2.58 11.02
N HIS A 54 2.06 -1.78 11.84
CA HIS A 54 2.12 -1.90 13.28
C HIS A 54 1.45 -3.17 13.84
N TYR A 55 0.37 -3.66 13.22
CA TYR A 55 -0.17 -4.98 13.57
C TYR A 55 0.86 -6.09 13.34
N GLU A 56 1.61 -6.00 12.24
CA GLU A 56 2.67 -6.94 11.91
C GLU A 56 3.86 -6.85 12.88
N ASP A 57 4.14 -5.68 13.45
CA ASP A 57 5.16 -5.55 14.50
C ASP A 57 4.68 -6.18 15.81
N ILE A 58 3.45 -5.88 16.25
CA ILE A 58 2.89 -6.40 17.49
C ILE A 58 2.78 -7.94 17.49
N ILE A 59 2.36 -8.56 16.38
CA ILE A 59 2.21 -10.03 16.30
C ILE A 59 3.55 -10.78 16.41
N ARG A 60 4.68 -10.09 16.20
CA ARG A 60 6.03 -10.66 16.31
C ARG A 60 6.61 -10.63 17.71
N ASP A 61 5.90 -10.06 18.69
CA ASP A 61 6.32 -10.13 20.09
C ASP A 61 6.33 -11.61 20.54
N PRO A 62 7.49 -12.18 20.92
CA PRO A 62 7.58 -13.57 21.34
C PRO A 62 6.86 -13.84 22.67
N GLN A 63 6.46 -12.80 23.39
CA GLN A 63 5.74 -12.90 24.68
C GLN A 63 4.24 -12.56 24.54
N ILE A 64 3.72 -12.37 23.35
CA ILE A 64 2.30 -12.06 23.13
C ILE A 64 1.42 -13.20 23.67
N ASP A 65 0.34 -12.82 24.36
CA ASP A 65 -0.67 -13.78 24.80
C ASP A 65 -1.31 -14.51 23.60
N PRO A 66 -1.46 -15.85 23.63
CA PRO A 66 -1.98 -16.60 22.47
C PRO A 66 -3.39 -16.20 22.04
N VAL A 67 -4.26 -15.77 22.95
CA VAL A 67 -5.62 -15.31 22.62
C VAL A 67 -5.57 -13.94 21.97
N ALA A 68 -4.72 -13.04 22.50
CA ALA A 68 -4.45 -11.74 21.90
C ALA A 68 -3.84 -11.89 20.51
N ALA A 69 -2.88 -12.80 20.34
CA ALA A 69 -2.26 -13.10 19.04
C ALA A 69 -3.27 -13.58 18.00
N LEU A 70 -4.18 -14.48 18.35
CA LEU A 70 -5.24 -14.94 17.46
C LEU A 70 -6.20 -13.80 17.07
N THR A 71 -6.56 -12.95 18.04
CA THR A 71 -7.40 -11.78 17.81
C THR A 71 -6.73 -10.80 16.86
N LEU A 72 -5.44 -10.54 17.08
CA LEU A 72 -4.64 -9.67 16.23
C LEU A 72 -4.48 -10.26 14.83
N LYS A 73 -4.25 -11.57 14.70
CA LYS A 73 -4.19 -12.25 13.39
C LYS A 73 -5.47 -12.04 12.58
N ARG A 74 -6.63 -12.09 13.21
CA ARG A 74 -7.92 -11.80 12.54
C ARG A 74 -8.04 -10.35 12.10
N LYS A 75 -7.52 -9.39 12.89
CA LYS A 75 -7.42 -7.97 12.49
C LYS A 75 -6.51 -7.82 11.27
N ILE A 76 -5.36 -8.50 11.25
CA ILE A 76 -4.44 -8.53 10.11
C ILE A 76 -5.12 -9.07 8.85
N ASP A 77 -5.88 -10.17 8.97
CA ASP A 77 -6.57 -10.75 7.82
C ASP A 77 -7.67 -9.82 7.27
N ALA A 78 -8.43 -9.16 8.14
CA ALA A 78 -9.41 -8.15 7.75
C ALA A 78 -8.73 -6.95 7.07
N SER A 79 -7.66 -6.41 7.66
CA SER A 79 -6.88 -5.31 7.09
C SER A 79 -6.28 -5.67 5.72
N ASN A 80 -5.82 -6.91 5.52
CA ASN A 80 -5.36 -7.38 4.21
C ASN A 80 -6.50 -7.45 3.17
N GLN A 81 -7.75 -7.69 3.61
CA GLN A 81 -8.91 -7.58 2.72
C GLN A 81 -9.14 -6.12 2.32
N ASP A 82 -9.19 -5.21 3.30
CA ASP A 82 -9.37 -3.77 3.05
C ASP A 82 -8.28 -3.21 2.10
N ARG A 83 -7.02 -3.63 2.28
CA ARG A 83 -5.92 -3.28 1.36
C ARG A 83 -6.20 -3.70 -0.07
N THR A 84 -6.70 -4.92 -0.25
CA THR A 84 -7.02 -5.46 -1.57
C THR A 84 -8.19 -4.70 -2.22
N ASP A 85 -9.22 -4.40 -1.42
CA ASP A 85 -10.37 -3.64 -1.88
C ASP A 85 -9.94 -2.22 -2.31
N MET A 86 -9.01 -1.59 -1.59
CA MET A 86 -8.45 -0.30 -1.98
C MET A 86 -7.69 -0.34 -3.30
N VAL A 87 -6.95 -1.44 -3.59
CA VAL A 87 -6.31 -1.63 -4.90
C VAL A 87 -7.36 -1.72 -6.00
N GLU A 88 -8.45 -2.46 -5.78
CA GLU A 88 -9.54 -2.55 -6.75
C GLU A 88 -10.24 -1.19 -6.99
N TYR A 89 -10.44 -0.38 -5.95
CA TYR A 89 -11.01 0.98 -6.08
C TYR A 89 -10.09 1.93 -6.85
N ILE A 90 -8.78 1.89 -6.59
CA ILE A 90 -7.79 2.70 -7.30
C ILE A 90 -7.72 2.28 -8.78
N ASP A 91 -7.75 0.98 -9.06
CA ASP A 91 -7.82 0.48 -10.44
C ASP A 91 -9.12 0.89 -11.13
N GLY A 92 -10.25 0.86 -10.43
CA GLY A 92 -11.53 1.38 -10.91
C GLY A 92 -11.46 2.86 -11.28
N TYR A 93 -10.77 3.67 -10.48
CA TYR A 93 -10.53 5.07 -10.81
C TYR A 93 -9.76 5.23 -12.12
N PHE A 94 -8.64 4.51 -12.32
CA PHE A 94 -7.86 4.61 -13.56
C PHE A 94 -8.60 4.05 -14.76
N LEU A 95 -9.36 2.97 -14.59
CA LEU A 95 -10.19 2.42 -15.66
C LEU A 95 -11.21 3.45 -16.15
N ASN A 96 -11.86 4.16 -15.25
CA ASN A 96 -12.79 5.23 -15.58
C ASN A 96 -12.08 6.44 -16.19
N LYS A 97 -10.95 6.85 -15.63
CA LYS A 97 -10.15 7.97 -16.14
C LYS A 97 -9.74 7.78 -17.59
N TYR A 98 -9.32 6.57 -17.95
CA TYR A 98 -8.83 6.24 -19.29
C TYR A 98 -9.87 5.52 -20.17
N ALA A 99 -11.16 5.49 -19.77
CA ALA A 99 -12.22 4.84 -20.54
C ALA A 99 -12.39 5.37 -21.96
N HIS A 100 -11.96 6.60 -22.22
CA HIS A 100 -12.01 7.24 -23.55
C HIS A 100 -10.84 6.87 -24.45
N VAL A 101 -9.80 6.24 -23.94
CA VAL A 101 -8.59 5.88 -24.69
C VAL A 101 -8.83 4.59 -25.47
N THR A 102 -8.61 4.63 -26.78
CA THR A 102 -8.61 3.43 -27.63
C THR A 102 -7.16 2.93 -27.75
N PRO A 103 -6.86 1.73 -27.23
CA PRO A 103 -5.51 1.18 -27.34
C PRO A 103 -5.08 1.00 -28.80
N LYS A 104 -3.84 1.31 -29.10
CA LYS A 104 -3.22 1.06 -30.40
C LYS A 104 -3.20 -0.45 -30.70
N SER A 105 -3.15 -0.83 -31.98
CA SER A 105 -3.04 -2.24 -32.37
C SER A 105 -1.75 -2.93 -31.85
N SER A 106 -0.72 -2.14 -31.56
CA SER A 106 0.54 -2.58 -30.97
C SER A 106 0.57 -2.50 -29.44
N ALA A 107 -0.51 -2.04 -28.81
CA ALA A 107 -0.55 -1.83 -27.37
C ALA A 107 -0.27 -3.12 -26.59
N LYS A 108 0.50 -2.99 -25.51
CA LYS A 108 0.89 -4.11 -24.65
C LYS A 108 0.18 -4.04 -23.30
N ILE A 109 -0.08 -5.19 -22.71
CA ILE A 109 -0.47 -5.28 -21.30
C ILE A 109 0.76 -5.26 -20.41
N ASN A 110 0.64 -4.64 -19.24
CA ASN A 110 1.67 -4.68 -18.21
C ASN A 110 1.45 -5.86 -17.26
N SER A 111 2.48 -6.31 -16.56
CA SER A 111 2.38 -7.43 -15.60
C SER A 111 1.53 -7.11 -14.36
N GLU A 112 1.47 -5.84 -14.00
CA GLU A 112 0.64 -5.33 -12.91
C GLU A 112 -0.13 -4.09 -13.34
N SER A 113 -1.25 -3.83 -12.69
CA SER A 113 -2.04 -2.62 -12.92
C SER A 113 -1.39 -1.40 -12.24
N PRO A 114 -1.81 -0.16 -12.60
CA PRO A 114 -1.35 1.04 -11.90
C PRO A 114 -1.57 0.96 -10.38
N ALA A 115 -2.70 0.43 -9.91
CA ALA A 115 -2.98 0.35 -8.48
C ALA A 115 -2.04 -0.61 -7.73
N TRP A 116 -1.64 -1.73 -8.32
CA TRP A 116 -0.65 -2.63 -7.71
C TRP A 116 0.73 -1.98 -7.61
N ALA A 117 1.13 -1.20 -8.60
CA ALA A 117 2.38 -0.44 -8.55
C ALA A 117 2.33 0.66 -7.47
N ILE A 118 1.17 1.32 -7.32
CA ILE A 118 0.91 2.31 -6.26
C ILE A 118 0.88 1.66 -4.86
N ASP A 119 0.31 0.45 -4.72
CA ASP A 119 0.37 -0.33 -3.47
C ASP A 119 1.82 -0.52 -3.01
N ARG A 120 2.70 -0.90 -3.93
CA ARG A 120 4.12 -1.04 -3.65
C ARG A 120 4.78 0.29 -3.25
N LEU A 121 4.37 1.40 -3.89
CA LEU A 121 4.90 2.74 -3.57
C LEU A 121 4.49 3.19 -2.16
N SER A 122 3.25 2.91 -1.73
CA SER A 122 2.76 3.20 -0.38
C SER A 122 3.56 2.43 0.68
N ILE A 123 3.76 1.12 0.48
CA ILE A 123 4.60 0.30 1.38
C ILE A 123 6.05 0.75 1.39
N LEU A 124 6.58 1.21 0.25
CA LEU A 124 7.94 1.75 0.17
C LEU A 124 8.08 3.04 0.98
N ALA A 125 7.05 3.90 0.99
CA ALA A 125 7.05 5.11 1.83
C ALA A 125 7.16 4.77 3.32
N LEU A 126 6.44 3.75 3.80
CA LEU A 126 6.56 3.23 5.17
C LEU A 126 7.95 2.68 5.47
N LYS A 127 8.52 1.90 4.56
CA LYS A 127 9.88 1.38 4.71
C LYS A 127 10.92 2.49 4.83
N ILE A 128 10.78 3.55 4.05
CA ILE A 128 11.66 4.72 4.10
C ILE A 128 11.52 5.43 5.45
N TYR A 129 10.29 5.64 5.91
CA TYR A 129 10.01 6.28 7.19
C TYR A 129 10.67 5.52 8.35
N HIS A 130 10.38 4.24 8.51
CA HIS A 130 10.94 3.44 9.61
C HIS A 130 12.44 3.19 9.48
N MET A 131 12.98 3.11 8.26
CA MET A 131 14.44 3.03 8.08
C MET A 131 15.14 4.34 8.47
N ASN A 132 14.47 5.49 8.23
CA ASN A 132 15.00 6.79 8.68
C ASN A 132 14.99 6.90 10.20
N GLU A 133 13.95 6.39 10.88
CA GLU A 133 13.94 6.32 12.35
C GLU A 133 15.16 5.54 12.88
N GLU A 134 15.52 4.40 12.26
CA GLU A 134 16.69 3.61 12.63
C GLU A 134 18.03 4.35 12.38
N VAL A 135 18.10 5.18 11.34
CA VAL A 135 19.28 6.03 11.08
C VAL A 135 19.41 7.14 12.12
N GLU A 136 18.30 7.66 12.62
CA GLU A 136 18.27 8.76 13.60
C GLU A 136 18.37 8.27 15.07
N ARG A 137 18.41 6.96 15.31
CA ARG A 137 18.47 6.38 16.66
C ARG A 137 19.73 6.78 17.39
N LYS A 138 19.56 7.39 18.57
CA LYS A 138 20.66 7.87 19.42
C LYS A 138 21.30 6.79 20.30
N ASP A 139 20.59 5.69 20.52
CA ASP A 139 20.99 4.54 21.35
C ASP A 139 21.59 3.38 20.54
N ALA A 140 21.65 3.50 19.21
CA ALA A 140 22.21 2.49 18.34
C ALA A 140 23.72 2.65 18.12
N SER A 141 24.42 1.55 17.81
CA SER A 141 25.85 1.60 17.48
C SER A 141 26.09 2.31 16.13
N GLU A 142 27.26 2.91 15.96
CA GLU A 142 27.66 3.54 14.69
C GLU A 142 27.60 2.56 13.50
N SER A 143 27.97 1.29 13.73
CA SER A 143 27.91 0.26 12.70
C SER A 143 26.47 -0.05 12.28
N HIS A 144 25.52 -0.06 13.22
CA HIS A 144 24.09 -0.22 12.91
C HIS A 144 23.58 0.96 12.11
N ILE A 145 23.84 2.19 12.55
CA ILE A 145 23.43 3.43 11.86
C ILE A 145 23.96 3.43 10.42
N ALA A 146 25.26 3.13 10.21
CA ALA A 146 25.87 3.06 8.88
C ALA A 146 25.21 2.00 7.98
N ALA A 147 24.87 0.84 8.54
CA ALA A 147 24.15 -0.21 7.80
C ALA A 147 22.72 0.21 7.43
N CYS A 148 22.02 0.89 8.34
CA CYS A 148 20.68 1.44 8.09
C CYS A 148 20.72 2.56 7.05
N GLN A 149 21.72 3.45 7.11
CA GLN A 149 21.91 4.50 6.11
C GLN A 149 22.13 3.92 4.71
N THR A 150 22.91 2.84 4.60
CA THR A 150 23.10 2.14 3.31
C THR A 150 21.77 1.61 2.75
N LYS A 151 20.96 0.99 3.62
CA LYS A 151 19.61 0.48 3.23
C LYS A 151 18.67 1.63 2.86
N LEU A 152 18.68 2.72 3.62
CA LEU A 152 17.88 3.91 3.34
C LEU A 152 18.19 4.49 1.96
N ASN A 153 19.47 4.59 1.60
CA ASN A 153 19.87 5.08 0.28
C ASN A 153 19.29 4.22 -0.84
N VAL A 154 19.32 2.89 -0.70
CA VAL A 154 18.70 1.96 -1.67
C VAL A 154 17.18 2.16 -1.75
N LEU A 155 16.49 2.33 -0.60
CA LEU A 155 15.05 2.58 -0.59
C LEU A 155 14.68 3.90 -1.26
N LEU A 156 15.51 4.94 -1.09
CA LEU A 156 15.31 6.23 -1.76
C LEU A 156 15.50 6.11 -3.28
N GLU A 157 16.50 5.36 -3.74
CA GLU A 157 16.68 5.05 -5.17
C GLU A 157 15.47 4.27 -5.72
N GLN A 158 15.04 3.21 -5.03
CA GLN A 158 13.83 2.44 -5.40
C GLN A 158 12.59 3.34 -5.50
N ARG A 159 12.44 4.36 -4.65
CA ARG A 159 11.31 5.31 -4.73
C ARG A 159 11.37 6.12 -6.03
N VAL A 160 12.55 6.56 -6.44
CA VAL A 160 12.72 7.27 -7.70
C VAL A 160 12.35 6.37 -8.88
N ASP A 161 12.93 5.17 -8.95
CA ASP A 161 12.70 4.21 -10.01
C ASP A 161 11.23 3.80 -10.13
N LEU A 162 10.61 3.44 -9.00
CA LEU A 162 9.20 3.03 -8.97
C LEU A 162 8.26 4.20 -9.33
N SER A 163 8.57 5.41 -8.86
CA SER A 163 7.80 6.61 -9.20
C SER A 163 7.86 6.89 -10.70
N THR A 164 9.05 6.83 -11.30
CA THR A 164 9.24 7.01 -12.74
C THR A 164 8.46 5.94 -13.53
N ALA A 165 8.61 4.67 -13.16
CA ALA A 165 7.92 3.57 -13.82
C ALA A 165 6.37 3.68 -13.74
N ILE A 166 5.82 4.20 -12.64
CA ILE A 166 4.39 4.43 -12.50
C ILE A 166 3.94 5.60 -13.38
N ASP A 167 4.67 6.72 -13.37
CA ASP A 167 4.32 7.88 -14.19
C ASP A 167 4.40 7.53 -15.68
N ASP A 168 5.42 6.78 -16.13
CA ASP A 168 5.56 6.27 -17.50
C ASP A 168 4.42 5.30 -17.86
N LEU A 169 4.03 4.40 -16.94
CA LEU A 169 2.90 3.48 -17.17
C LEU A 169 1.59 4.24 -17.39
N LEU A 170 1.33 5.28 -16.60
CA LEU A 170 0.13 6.09 -16.73
C LEU A 170 0.12 6.89 -18.05
N GLU A 171 1.28 7.42 -18.45
CA GLU A 171 1.44 8.10 -19.73
C GLU A 171 1.26 7.13 -20.92
N ASP A 172 1.85 5.94 -20.87
CA ASP A 172 1.68 4.89 -21.88
C ASP A 172 0.20 4.48 -22.04
N ILE A 173 -0.55 4.40 -20.93
CA ILE A 173 -1.99 4.09 -20.97
C ILE A 173 -2.76 5.26 -21.59
N GLU A 174 -2.47 6.50 -21.20
CA GLU A 174 -3.11 7.70 -21.74
C GLU A 174 -2.87 7.87 -23.24
N ASN A 175 -1.67 7.51 -23.71
CA ASN A 175 -1.30 7.53 -25.12
C ASN A 175 -1.77 6.30 -25.92
N GLY A 176 -2.36 5.31 -25.27
CA GLY A 176 -2.81 4.06 -25.88
C GLY A 176 -1.70 3.10 -26.28
N ASP A 177 -0.48 3.29 -25.79
CA ASP A 177 0.68 2.40 -26.01
C ASP A 177 0.61 1.16 -25.11
N LYS A 178 -0.05 1.29 -23.96
CA LYS A 178 -0.42 0.20 -23.08
C LYS A 178 -1.92 0.21 -22.79
N TYR A 179 -2.42 -0.92 -22.34
CA TYR A 179 -3.79 -1.05 -21.84
C TYR A 179 -3.79 -1.79 -20.50
N MET A 180 -4.78 -1.50 -19.67
CA MET A 180 -4.97 -2.16 -18.40
C MET A 180 -6.21 -3.04 -18.40
N LYS A 181 -6.15 -4.10 -17.61
CA LYS A 181 -7.30 -4.92 -17.25
C LYS A 181 -7.37 -5.00 -15.73
N VAL A 182 -8.57 -4.95 -15.20
CA VAL A 182 -8.81 -5.12 -13.76
C VAL A 182 -9.32 -6.53 -13.54
N TYR A 183 -8.61 -7.27 -12.71
CA TYR A 183 -9.02 -8.59 -12.25
C TYR A 183 -9.29 -8.52 -10.76
N LYS A 184 -10.47 -8.99 -10.36
CA LYS A 184 -10.76 -9.17 -8.93
C LYS A 184 -9.86 -10.26 -8.36
N GLN A 185 -9.38 -10.04 -7.15
CA GLN A 185 -8.68 -11.09 -6.41
C GLN A 185 -9.70 -12.13 -5.93
N MET A 186 -9.69 -13.29 -6.53
CA MET A 186 -10.56 -14.39 -6.14
C MET A 186 -9.95 -15.14 -4.95
N LYS A 187 -9.98 -14.51 -3.75
CA LYS A 187 -9.46 -15.11 -2.51
C LYS A 187 -10.30 -16.30 -2.10
N MET A 188 -9.72 -17.49 -2.13
CA MET A 188 -10.42 -18.74 -1.82
C MET A 188 -10.38 -19.11 -0.33
N TYR A 189 -9.34 -18.68 0.39
CA TYR A 189 -9.11 -19.11 1.78
C TYR A 189 -10.04 -18.47 2.81
N ASN A 190 -10.65 -17.31 2.50
CA ASN A 190 -11.65 -16.65 3.36
C ASN A 190 -13.10 -17.00 2.99
N ASP A 191 -13.32 -17.79 1.95
CA ASP A 191 -14.63 -18.18 1.48
C ASP A 191 -15.02 -19.52 2.09
N ASP A 192 -16.18 -19.55 2.77
CA ASP A 192 -16.69 -20.73 3.49
C ASP A 192 -16.92 -21.94 2.59
N GLU A 193 -17.23 -21.74 1.32
CA GLU A 193 -17.49 -22.81 0.36
C GLU A 193 -16.21 -23.25 -0.37
N LEU A 194 -15.21 -22.38 -0.48
CA LEU A 194 -13.98 -22.64 -1.22
C LEU A 194 -12.84 -23.14 -0.31
N ASN A 195 -12.84 -22.75 0.98
CA ASN A 195 -11.85 -23.25 1.94
C ASN A 195 -12.25 -24.62 2.49
N PRO A 196 -11.47 -25.70 2.25
CA PRO A 196 -11.83 -27.05 2.72
C PRO A 196 -12.00 -27.15 4.24
N VAL A 197 -11.24 -26.36 5.03
CA VAL A 197 -11.33 -26.37 6.50
C VAL A 197 -12.63 -25.72 6.96
N LEU A 198 -13.05 -24.60 6.38
CA LEU A 198 -14.30 -23.92 6.72
C LEU A 198 -15.51 -24.72 6.25
N ARG A 199 -15.45 -25.27 5.04
CA ARG A 199 -16.51 -26.14 4.48
C ARG A 199 -16.72 -27.41 5.31
N GLY A 200 -15.67 -27.99 5.90
CA GLY A 200 -15.76 -29.19 6.71
C GLY A 200 -16.28 -28.99 8.13
N GLN A 201 -16.54 -27.75 8.56
CA GLN A 201 -17.10 -27.38 9.86
C GLN A 201 -18.61 -27.17 9.82
N LYS A 202 -19.25 -27.30 8.66
CA LYS A 202 -20.70 -27.33 8.46
C LYS A 202 -21.17 -28.79 8.45
#